data_352ce21db67b3ed1268c4c832806eb77
#
_entry.id   352ce21db67b3ed1268c4c832806eb77
#
_cell.length_a   1.000
_cell.length_b   1.000
_cell.length_c   1.000
_cell.angle_alpha   90.00
_cell.angle_beta   90.00
_cell.angle_gamma   90.00
#
_symmetry.space_group_name_H-M   'P 1'
#
loop_
_entity.id
_entity.type
_entity.pdbx_description
1 polymer ?
#
loop_
_entity_poly.entity_id
_entity_poly.type
_entity_poly.pdbx_seq_one_letter_code
_entity_poly.pdbx_strand_id
1 'polypeptide(L)'
;FLVQLQRAATRYGYNGIVSYLDENANEIDAAEKILREIKPKGMIFLGGSVANFQKGFANISVPSVLATLVSDELDFPNLSMVGVDDRAAAYQAVSYLIQQGHRKIAVLGGPATSHPSMMRRQGAQQAMEDAGIRFEDKLYGLSNYDFESAYHAMNGLLARRAEFTALFAMSDVIAFGAIRALVSAGLRVPEDVSVIGFDGITMSRYCVPVMTTIVQPSEQIALQSIELL
;
A
#
# COMPACT_ATOMS: atom_id res chain seq x y z
N PHE A 1 -7.46 -7.23 6.39
CA PHE A 1 -6.23 -7.60 7.09
C PHE A 1 -6.43 -7.67 8.61
N LEU A 2 -6.97 -6.64 9.26
CA LEU A 2 -7.17 -6.58 10.71
C LEU A 2 -8.00 -7.77 11.26
N VAL A 3 -9.08 -8.16 10.56
CA VAL A 3 -9.90 -9.34 10.92
C VAL A 3 -9.06 -10.62 10.88
N GLN A 4 -8.15 -10.75 9.94
CA GLN A 4 -7.26 -11.91 9.82
C GLN A 4 -6.25 -11.94 10.97
N LEU A 5 -5.67 -10.80 11.34
CA LEU A 5 -4.81 -10.68 12.52
C LEU A 5 -5.53 -11.06 13.81
N GLN A 6 -6.76 -10.56 14.02
CA GLN A 6 -7.53 -10.90 15.21
C GLN A 6 -7.84 -12.41 15.28
N ARG A 7 -8.21 -13.02 14.14
CA ARG A 7 -8.43 -14.48 14.07
C ARG A 7 -7.14 -15.26 14.37
N ALA A 8 -6.01 -14.84 13.81
CA ALA A 8 -4.72 -15.45 14.09
C ALA A 8 -4.37 -15.30 15.58
N ALA A 9 -4.45 -14.11 16.17
CA ALA A 9 -4.19 -13.87 17.58
C ALA A 9 -5.06 -14.78 18.49
N THR A 10 -6.34 -14.91 18.20
CA THR A 10 -7.27 -15.78 18.97
C THR A 10 -6.83 -17.24 18.92
N ARG A 11 -6.35 -17.75 17.77
CA ARG A 11 -5.84 -19.14 17.67
C ARG A 11 -4.65 -19.41 18.58
N TYR A 12 -3.82 -18.41 18.80
CA TYR A 12 -2.66 -18.47 19.71
C TYR A 12 -2.97 -18.07 21.16
N GLY A 13 -4.26 -17.86 21.49
CA GLY A 13 -4.70 -17.51 22.84
C GLY A 13 -4.43 -16.06 23.24
N TYR A 14 -4.18 -15.18 22.28
CA TYR A 14 -3.98 -13.75 22.53
C TYR A 14 -5.26 -12.95 22.34
N ASN A 15 -5.39 -11.89 23.15
CA ASN A 15 -6.42 -10.87 22.97
C ASN A 15 -5.75 -9.62 22.36
N GLY A 16 -6.18 -9.25 21.14
CA GLY A 16 -5.67 -8.06 20.46
C GLY A 16 -6.45 -6.80 20.84
N ILE A 17 -5.74 -5.74 21.16
CA ILE A 17 -6.27 -4.37 21.30
C ILE A 17 -5.81 -3.58 20.07
N VAL A 18 -6.73 -2.91 19.39
CA VAL A 18 -6.43 -2.10 18.20
C VAL A 18 -6.42 -0.64 18.60
N SER A 19 -5.34 0.04 18.26
CA SER A 19 -5.22 1.50 18.39
C SER A 19 -5.12 2.11 17.00
N TYR A 20 -6.02 3.02 16.67
CA TYR A 20 -5.96 3.81 15.44
C TYR A 20 -5.19 5.10 15.71
N LEU A 21 -4.35 5.46 14.77
CA LEU A 21 -3.55 6.68 14.84
C LEU A 21 -4.01 7.63 13.73
N ASP A 22 -3.97 8.93 14.02
CA ASP A 22 -4.16 9.95 13.01
C ASP A 22 -3.00 9.95 12.01
N GLU A 23 -3.24 10.42 10.79
CA GLU A 23 -2.26 10.39 9.69
C GLU A 23 -0.89 11.01 10.01
N ASN A 24 -0.87 12.02 10.90
CA ASN A 24 0.35 12.73 11.31
C ASN A 24 0.89 12.27 12.66
N ALA A 25 0.28 11.25 13.29
CA ALA A 25 0.74 10.76 14.57
C ALA A 25 2.03 9.94 14.40
N ASN A 26 2.95 10.09 15.36
CA ASN A 26 4.13 9.25 15.43
C ASN A 26 3.75 7.91 16.08
N GLU A 27 3.87 6.83 15.33
CA GLU A 27 3.52 5.48 15.77
C GLU A 27 4.37 5.00 16.95
N ILE A 28 5.59 5.47 17.06
CA ILE A 28 6.50 5.10 18.16
C ILE A 28 6.10 5.82 19.45
N ASP A 29 5.78 7.11 19.40
CA ASP A 29 5.29 7.86 20.57
C ASP A 29 3.97 7.25 21.10
N ALA A 30 3.08 6.83 20.18
CA ALA A 30 1.86 6.13 20.55
C ALA A 30 2.15 4.76 21.18
N ALA A 31 3.08 4.01 20.62
CA ALA A 31 3.50 2.71 21.16
C ALA A 31 4.12 2.85 22.56
N GLU A 32 4.96 3.84 22.79
CA GLU A 32 5.52 4.12 24.13
C GLU A 32 4.41 4.44 25.16
N LYS A 33 3.38 5.19 24.76
CA LYS A 33 2.22 5.45 25.63
C LYS A 33 1.48 4.16 25.96
N ILE A 34 1.21 3.30 24.96
CA ILE A 34 0.55 2.00 25.13
C ILE A 34 1.37 1.09 26.03
N LEU A 35 2.71 1.08 25.90
CA LEU A 35 3.60 0.31 26.79
C LEU A 35 3.43 0.72 28.25
N ARG A 36 3.35 2.02 28.53
CA ARG A 36 3.19 2.53 29.90
C ARG A 36 1.81 2.21 30.50
N GLU A 37 0.75 2.36 29.69
CA GLU A 37 -0.64 2.29 30.16
C GLU A 37 -1.19 0.84 30.17
N ILE A 38 -0.89 0.05 29.15
CA ILE A 38 -1.52 -1.26 28.91
C ILE A 38 -0.56 -2.41 29.23
N LYS A 39 0.77 -2.19 29.08
CA LYS A 39 1.82 -3.21 29.27
C LYS A 39 1.56 -4.48 28.44
N PRO A 40 1.42 -4.36 27.12
CA PRO A 40 1.18 -5.51 26.25
C PRO A 40 2.36 -6.47 26.26
N LYS A 41 2.12 -7.74 25.93
CA LYS A 41 3.17 -8.76 25.77
C LYS A 41 3.99 -8.56 24.49
N GLY A 42 3.40 -7.93 23.48
CA GLY A 42 4.04 -7.62 22.21
C GLY A 42 3.19 -6.66 21.39
N MET A 43 3.71 -6.16 20.29
CA MET A 43 3.06 -5.17 19.44
C MET A 43 3.16 -5.56 17.97
N ILE A 44 2.10 -5.27 17.21
CA ILE A 44 2.11 -5.36 15.75
C ILE A 44 1.80 -3.98 15.19
N PHE A 45 2.73 -3.44 14.41
CA PHE A 45 2.56 -2.20 13.68
C PHE A 45 2.05 -2.51 12.27
N LEU A 46 0.95 -1.90 11.88
CA LEU A 46 0.37 -2.03 10.54
C LEU A 46 0.82 -0.87 9.66
N GLY A 47 1.95 -1.04 9.02
CA GLY A 47 2.67 0.05 8.37
C GLY A 47 3.46 0.88 9.36
N GLY A 48 4.04 1.98 8.89
CA GLY A 48 4.83 2.91 9.69
C GLY A 48 5.86 3.67 8.87
N SER A 49 6.52 4.60 9.52
CA SER A 49 7.61 5.39 8.94
C SER A 49 8.95 4.80 9.34
N VAL A 50 9.75 4.36 8.37
CA VAL A 50 11.13 3.87 8.62
C VAL A 50 11.92 4.88 9.45
N ALA A 51 11.77 6.18 9.16
CA ALA A 51 12.47 7.24 9.89
C ALA A 51 12.03 7.35 11.36
N ASN A 52 10.75 7.12 11.68
CA ASN A 52 10.27 7.12 13.07
C ASN A 52 10.79 5.90 13.83
N PHE A 53 10.78 4.73 13.18
CA PHE A 53 11.36 3.52 13.77
C PHE A 53 12.85 3.70 14.05
N GLN A 54 13.64 4.20 13.11
CA GLN A 54 15.08 4.47 13.31
C GLN A 54 15.34 5.39 14.49
N LYS A 55 14.49 6.41 14.69
CA LYS A 55 14.69 7.42 15.75
C LYS A 55 14.28 6.96 17.13
N GLY A 56 13.22 6.15 17.24
CA GLY A 56 12.58 5.93 18.53
C GLY A 56 12.36 4.46 18.92
N PHE A 57 12.43 3.50 18.00
CA PHE A 57 12.07 2.11 18.30
C PHE A 57 12.95 1.45 19.39
N ALA A 58 14.16 1.93 19.60
CA ALA A 58 15.03 1.46 20.70
C ALA A 58 14.37 1.58 22.10
N ASN A 59 13.37 2.44 22.26
CA ASN A 59 12.60 2.60 23.51
C ASN A 59 11.48 1.55 23.67
N ILE A 60 11.17 0.80 22.63
CA ILE A 60 10.15 -0.26 22.66
C ILE A 60 10.81 -1.53 23.21
N SER A 61 10.37 -1.98 24.37
CA SER A 61 11.03 -3.09 25.11
C SER A 61 10.37 -4.45 24.89
N VAL A 62 9.25 -4.53 24.18
CA VAL A 62 8.53 -5.78 23.92
C VAL A 62 8.80 -6.31 22.52
N PRO A 63 8.68 -7.63 22.30
CA PRO A 63 8.69 -8.19 20.94
C PRO A 63 7.71 -7.44 20.06
N SER A 64 8.12 -7.12 18.86
CA SER A 64 7.30 -6.32 17.94
C SER A 64 7.42 -6.84 16.52
N VAL A 65 6.34 -6.72 15.77
CA VAL A 65 6.31 -7.06 14.35
C VAL A 65 5.83 -5.84 13.57
N LEU A 66 6.61 -5.44 12.57
CA LEU A 66 6.19 -4.46 11.58
C LEU A 66 5.60 -5.23 10.39
N ALA A 67 4.29 -5.22 10.29
CA ALA A 67 3.55 -5.90 9.22
C ALA A 67 3.30 -4.95 8.05
N THR A 68 3.34 -5.51 6.83
CA THR A 68 3.13 -4.80 5.55
C THR A 68 4.28 -3.88 5.12
N LEU A 69 5.42 -3.91 5.80
CA LEU A 69 6.61 -3.17 5.45
C LEU A 69 7.85 -4.01 5.76
N VAL A 70 8.78 -4.09 4.82
CA VAL A 70 10.11 -4.68 5.00
C VAL A 70 11.13 -3.65 4.56
N SER A 71 12.16 -3.42 5.39
CA SER A 71 13.22 -2.45 5.08
C SER A 71 14.55 -2.91 5.69
N ASP A 72 15.60 -2.94 4.89
CA ASP A 72 16.96 -3.24 5.35
C ASP A 72 17.56 -2.12 6.23
N GLU A 73 16.86 -0.99 6.33
CA GLU A 73 17.27 0.15 7.16
C GLU A 73 16.90 -0.02 8.65
N LEU A 74 16.14 -1.06 8.99
CA LEU A 74 15.70 -1.34 10.36
C LEU A 74 16.34 -2.64 10.85
N ASP A 75 17.20 -2.52 11.85
CA ASP A 75 17.87 -3.66 12.51
C ASP A 75 17.77 -3.50 14.04
N PHE A 76 16.73 -4.10 14.63
CA PHE A 76 16.50 -4.12 16.07
C PHE A 76 16.24 -5.55 16.54
N PRO A 77 16.86 -6.00 17.63
CA PRO A 77 16.80 -7.40 18.05
C PRO A 77 15.40 -7.89 18.46
N ASN A 78 14.49 -6.97 18.77
CA ASN A 78 13.11 -7.24 19.15
C ASN A 78 12.09 -6.79 18.09
N LEU A 79 12.52 -6.52 16.85
CA LEU A 79 11.65 -6.17 15.73
C LEU A 79 11.79 -7.21 14.63
N SER A 80 10.69 -7.88 14.31
CA SER A 80 10.55 -8.68 13.10
C SER A 80 9.76 -7.92 12.05
N MET A 81 9.97 -8.22 10.78
CA MET A 81 9.24 -7.59 9.68
C MET A 81 8.60 -8.64 8.79
N VAL A 82 7.36 -8.40 8.38
CA VAL A 82 6.60 -9.28 7.47
C VAL A 82 5.90 -8.42 6.43
N GLY A 83 6.15 -8.71 5.16
CA GLY A 83 5.54 -7.96 4.07
C GLY A 83 5.73 -8.67 2.73
N VAL A 84 5.36 -8.00 1.67
CA VAL A 84 5.63 -8.41 0.30
C VAL A 84 6.78 -7.58 -0.28
N ASP A 85 7.40 -8.09 -1.34
CA ASP A 85 8.29 -7.26 -2.16
C ASP A 85 7.44 -6.31 -3.02
N ASP A 86 7.18 -5.12 -2.48
CA ASP A 86 6.38 -4.08 -3.12
C ASP A 86 6.95 -3.64 -4.47
N ARG A 87 8.28 -3.63 -4.61
CA ARG A 87 8.97 -3.26 -5.85
C ARG A 87 8.73 -4.33 -6.92
N ALA A 88 8.96 -5.59 -6.61
CA ALA A 88 8.74 -6.69 -7.55
C ALA A 88 7.27 -6.82 -7.93
N ALA A 89 6.35 -6.67 -6.98
CA ALA A 89 4.90 -6.74 -7.24
C ALA A 89 4.42 -5.59 -8.14
N ALA A 90 4.88 -4.36 -7.91
CA ALA A 90 4.55 -3.22 -8.77
C ALA A 90 5.18 -3.35 -10.17
N TYR A 91 6.39 -3.90 -10.25
CA TYR A 91 7.01 -4.25 -11.53
C TYR A 91 6.13 -5.21 -12.32
N GLN A 92 5.59 -6.26 -11.68
CA GLN A 92 4.68 -7.22 -12.31
C GLN A 92 3.38 -6.55 -12.79
N ALA A 93 2.78 -5.67 -11.96
CA ALA A 93 1.56 -4.96 -12.31
C ALA A 93 1.73 -4.12 -13.59
N VAL A 94 2.80 -3.32 -13.65
CA VAL A 94 3.06 -2.46 -14.81
C VAL A 94 3.51 -3.26 -16.02
N SER A 95 4.32 -4.32 -15.83
CA SER A 95 4.68 -5.25 -16.90
C SER A 95 3.46 -5.90 -17.53
N TYR A 96 2.44 -6.26 -16.74
CA TYR A 96 1.18 -6.77 -17.26
C TYR A 96 0.48 -5.75 -18.17
N LEU A 97 0.38 -4.48 -17.75
CA LEU A 97 -0.19 -3.42 -18.62
C LEU A 97 0.61 -3.26 -19.93
N ILE A 98 1.93 -3.31 -19.84
CA ILE A 98 2.81 -3.22 -21.01
C ILE A 98 2.61 -4.40 -21.96
N GLN A 99 2.44 -5.62 -21.44
CA GLN A 99 2.12 -6.84 -22.21
C GLN A 99 0.75 -6.74 -22.92
N GLN A 100 -0.20 -6.02 -22.31
CA GLN A 100 -1.49 -5.71 -22.96
C GLN A 100 -1.39 -4.61 -24.04
N GLY A 101 -0.20 -4.09 -24.31
CA GLY A 101 0.05 -3.11 -25.38
C GLY A 101 0.07 -1.66 -24.91
N HIS A 102 -0.15 -1.38 -23.63
CA HIS A 102 -0.12 -0.01 -23.13
C HIS A 102 1.30 0.56 -23.14
N ARG A 103 1.43 1.82 -23.59
CA ARG A 103 2.70 2.56 -23.64
C ARG A 103 2.63 3.93 -22.96
N LYS A 104 1.43 4.42 -22.69
CA LYS A 104 1.16 5.64 -21.94
C LYS A 104 0.41 5.23 -20.66
N ILE A 105 1.14 5.08 -19.57
CA ILE A 105 0.64 4.52 -18.32
C ILE A 105 0.74 5.60 -17.24
N ALA A 106 -0.40 5.97 -16.68
CA ALA A 106 -0.45 6.81 -15.49
C ALA A 106 -0.22 5.99 -14.22
N VAL A 107 0.30 6.62 -13.17
CA VAL A 107 0.52 5.99 -11.87
C VAL A 107 -0.05 6.89 -10.78
N LEU A 108 -0.90 6.32 -9.92
CA LEU A 108 -1.36 6.96 -8.69
C LEU A 108 -0.79 6.25 -7.47
N GLY A 109 0.03 6.98 -6.72
CA GLY A 109 0.67 6.51 -5.50
C GLY A 109 -0.02 6.97 -4.22
N GLY A 110 0.42 6.40 -3.11
CA GLY A 110 0.16 6.90 -1.77
C GLY A 110 1.08 8.07 -1.41
N PRO A 111 1.13 8.47 -0.12
CA PRO A 111 1.99 9.55 0.34
C PRO A 111 3.45 9.35 -0.04
N ALA A 112 4.14 10.43 -0.38
CA ALA A 112 5.56 10.38 -0.77
C ALA A 112 6.48 9.85 0.34
N THR A 113 6.05 9.95 1.61
CA THR A 113 6.76 9.45 2.79
C THR A 113 6.50 7.96 3.07
N SER A 114 5.54 7.36 2.39
CA SER A 114 5.21 5.93 2.56
C SER A 114 6.26 5.06 1.89
N HIS A 115 6.96 4.22 2.66
CA HIS A 115 7.94 3.27 2.12
C HIS A 115 7.34 2.33 1.07
N PRO A 116 6.17 1.67 1.27
CA PRO A 116 5.53 0.87 0.23
C PRO A 116 5.24 1.68 -1.05
N SER A 117 4.79 2.94 -0.92
CA SER A 117 4.56 3.80 -2.09
C SER A 117 5.82 4.07 -2.88
N MET A 118 6.94 4.34 -2.19
CA MET A 118 8.25 4.52 -2.84
C MET A 118 8.71 3.25 -3.58
N MET A 119 8.59 2.08 -2.94
CA MET A 119 8.97 0.80 -3.54
C MET A 119 8.10 0.47 -4.76
N ARG A 120 6.78 0.65 -4.66
CA ARG A 120 5.86 0.46 -5.79
C ARG A 120 6.14 1.42 -6.94
N ARG A 121 6.50 2.68 -6.64
CA ARG A 121 6.93 3.64 -7.67
C ARG A 121 8.19 3.16 -8.38
N GLN A 122 9.20 2.72 -7.63
CA GLN A 122 10.45 2.22 -8.21
C GLN A 122 10.21 0.99 -9.09
N GLY A 123 9.36 0.05 -8.66
CA GLY A 123 9.00 -1.12 -9.47
C GLY A 123 8.27 -0.74 -10.76
N ALA A 124 7.31 0.18 -10.67
CA ALA A 124 6.60 0.69 -11.83
C ALA A 124 7.54 1.39 -12.82
N GLN A 125 8.42 2.24 -12.31
CA GLN A 125 9.43 2.93 -13.11
C GLN A 125 10.37 1.95 -13.80
N GLN A 126 10.89 0.97 -13.09
CA GLN A 126 11.79 -0.05 -13.64
C GLN A 126 11.11 -0.85 -14.77
N ALA A 127 9.84 -1.26 -14.60
CA ALA A 127 9.10 -1.99 -15.63
C ALA A 127 8.91 -1.16 -16.92
N MET A 128 8.68 0.14 -16.77
CA MET A 128 8.59 1.06 -17.92
C MET A 128 9.94 1.22 -18.60
N GLU A 129 11.02 1.45 -17.84
CA GLU A 129 12.38 1.63 -18.36
C GLU A 129 12.85 0.40 -19.14
N ASP A 130 12.64 -0.80 -18.60
CA ASP A 130 13.01 -2.06 -19.25
C ASP A 130 12.26 -2.29 -20.58
N ALA A 131 11.06 -1.70 -20.71
CA ALA A 131 10.26 -1.72 -21.94
C ALA A 131 10.52 -0.53 -22.86
N GLY A 132 11.50 0.31 -22.57
CA GLY A 132 11.81 1.53 -23.35
C GLY A 132 10.74 2.62 -23.25
N ILE A 133 9.92 2.60 -22.18
CA ILE A 133 8.88 3.60 -21.91
C ILE A 133 9.42 4.58 -20.88
N ARG A 134 9.33 5.87 -21.21
CA ARG A 134 9.73 6.92 -20.25
C ARG A 134 8.69 7.08 -19.17
N PHE A 135 9.11 7.04 -17.90
CA PHE A 135 8.28 7.48 -16.77
C PHE A 135 8.15 9.01 -16.81
N GLU A 136 6.92 9.51 -16.89
CA GLU A 136 6.65 10.93 -17.02
C GLU A 136 5.98 11.47 -15.74
N ASP A 137 6.62 12.46 -15.08
CA ASP A 137 6.07 13.04 -13.83
C ASP A 137 4.67 13.66 -14.02
N LYS A 138 4.35 14.11 -15.24
CA LYS A 138 2.98 14.59 -15.53
C LYS A 138 1.90 13.50 -15.48
N LEU A 139 2.30 12.22 -15.57
CA LEU A 139 1.44 11.04 -15.45
C LEU A 139 1.50 10.41 -14.05
N TYR A 140 2.18 11.05 -13.11
CA TYR A 140 2.26 10.62 -11.72
C TYR A 140 1.44 11.55 -10.80
N GLY A 141 0.61 10.95 -9.95
CA GLY A 141 -0.15 11.63 -8.91
C GLY A 141 0.00 10.96 -7.55
N LEU A 142 -0.21 11.71 -6.48
CA LEU A 142 -0.18 11.24 -5.10
C LEU A 142 -1.56 11.36 -4.46
N SER A 143 -1.87 10.42 -3.57
CA SER A 143 -3.06 10.37 -2.73
C SER A 143 -2.69 9.91 -1.32
N ASN A 144 -3.66 9.76 -0.42
CA ASN A 144 -3.46 9.34 0.97
C ASN A 144 -4.00 7.93 1.26
N TYR A 145 -4.06 7.05 0.26
CA TYR A 145 -4.66 5.71 0.36
C TYR A 145 -6.16 5.72 0.74
N ASP A 146 -6.86 6.80 0.45
CA ASP A 146 -8.31 6.94 0.60
C ASP A 146 -9.00 7.25 -0.74
N PHE A 147 -10.33 7.04 -0.77
CA PHE A 147 -11.12 7.23 -1.99
C PHE A 147 -11.15 8.69 -2.48
N GLU A 148 -11.25 9.64 -1.55
CA GLU A 148 -11.45 11.05 -1.87
C GLU A 148 -10.17 11.68 -2.42
N SER A 149 -9.05 11.48 -1.75
CA SER A 149 -7.75 11.97 -2.22
C SER A 149 -7.37 11.35 -3.56
N ALA A 150 -7.67 10.05 -3.78
CA ALA A 150 -7.44 9.39 -5.05
C ALA A 150 -8.33 9.95 -6.17
N TYR A 151 -9.61 10.23 -5.88
CA TYR A 151 -10.52 10.91 -6.81
C TYR A 151 -9.97 12.29 -7.23
N HIS A 152 -9.51 13.08 -6.27
CA HIS A 152 -8.93 14.40 -6.54
C HIS A 152 -7.61 14.31 -7.30
N ALA A 153 -6.74 13.36 -6.95
CA ALA A 153 -5.47 13.14 -7.64
C ALA A 153 -5.69 12.75 -9.11
N MET A 154 -6.68 11.88 -9.39
CA MET A 154 -7.02 11.50 -10.77
C MET A 154 -7.59 12.67 -11.55
N ASN A 155 -8.49 13.49 -10.96
CA ASN A 155 -8.98 14.71 -11.60
C ASN A 155 -7.83 15.68 -11.90
N GLY A 156 -6.84 15.78 -11.02
CA GLY A 156 -5.62 16.56 -11.26
C GLY A 156 -4.82 16.07 -12.47
N LEU A 157 -4.71 14.75 -12.69
CA LEU A 157 -4.07 14.18 -13.87
C LEU A 157 -4.89 14.49 -15.15
N LEU A 158 -6.21 14.32 -15.10
CA LEU A 158 -7.10 14.63 -16.24
C LEU A 158 -7.03 16.12 -16.61
N ALA A 159 -6.96 17.03 -15.63
CA ALA A 159 -6.85 18.47 -15.88
C ALA A 159 -5.54 18.86 -16.57
N ARG A 160 -4.47 18.09 -16.42
CA ARG A 160 -3.20 18.31 -17.14
C ARG A 160 -3.29 17.94 -18.63
N ARG A 161 -4.43 17.41 -19.09
CA ARG A 161 -4.62 16.88 -20.45
C ARG A 161 -3.53 15.88 -20.87
N ALA A 162 -3.00 15.16 -19.91
CA ALA A 162 -2.02 14.12 -20.15
C ALA A 162 -2.73 12.91 -20.77
N GLU A 163 -2.24 12.45 -21.92
CA GLU A 163 -2.78 11.27 -22.57
C GLU A 163 -2.21 10.01 -21.93
N PHE A 164 -3.07 9.11 -21.50
CA PHE A 164 -2.73 7.76 -21.02
C PHE A 164 -3.87 6.79 -21.39
N THR A 165 -3.52 5.52 -21.53
CA THR A 165 -4.47 4.44 -21.85
C THR A 165 -4.57 3.41 -20.76
N ALA A 166 -3.72 3.50 -19.73
CA ALA A 166 -3.77 2.64 -18.57
C ALA A 166 -3.36 3.41 -17.31
N LEU A 167 -3.83 2.90 -16.17
CA LEU A 167 -3.52 3.39 -14.84
C LEU A 167 -3.04 2.23 -13.96
N PHE A 168 -1.88 2.38 -13.33
CA PHE A 168 -1.47 1.62 -12.16
C PHE A 168 -1.80 2.42 -10.90
N ALA A 169 -2.72 1.91 -10.10
CA ALA A 169 -3.05 2.45 -8.78
C ALA A 169 -2.38 1.62 -7.69
N MET A 170 -1.62 2.25 -6.82
CA MET A 170 -0.81 1.58 -5.80
C MET A 170 -1.62 0.98 -4.64
N SER A 171 -2.95 1.06 -4.69
CA SER A 171 -3.87 0.26 -3.86
C SER A 171 -5.23 0.15 -4.56
N ASP A 172 -6.03 -0.83 -4.15
CA ASP A 172 -7.39 -0.98 -4.66
C ASP A 172 -8.28 0.20 -4.27
N VAL A 173 -8.06 0.79 -3.09
CA VAL A 173 -8.77 1.99 -2.64
C VAL A 173 -8.47 3.17 -3.57
N ILE A 174 -7.20 3.35 -3.93
CA ILE A 174 -6.78 4.37 -4.91
C ILE A 174 -7.41 4.07 -6.27
N ALA A 175 -7.43 2.81 -6.71
CA ALA A 175 -8.04 2.42 -7.97
C ALA A 175 -9.51 2.78 -8.04
N PHE A 176 -10.28 2.53 -6.98
CA PHE A 176 -11.70 2.89 -6.93
C PHE A 176 -11.95 4.40 -7.03
N GLY A 177 -11.17 5.20 -6.27
CA GLY A 177 -11.24 6.67 -6.36
C GLY A 177 -10.94 7.16 -7.77
N ALA A 178 -9.90 6.60 -8.39
CA ALA A 178 -9.52 6.92 -9.77
C ALA A 178 -10.58 6.50 -10.79
N ILE A 179 -11.14 5.29 -10.69
CA ILE A 179 -12.23 4.81 -11.58
C ILE A 179 -13.42 5.77 -11.47
N ARG A 180 -13.78 6.20 -10.25
CA ARG A 180 -14.87 7.15 -10.07
C ARG A 180 -14.60 8.47 -10.78
N ALA A 181 -13.38 8.98 -10.76
CA ALA A 181 -13.00 10.21 -11.47
C ALA A 181 -13.04 10.03 -13.00
N LEU A 182 -12.49 8.92 -13.51
CA LEU A 182 -12.53 8.58 -14.93
C LEU A 182 -13.97 8.52 -15.46
N VAL A 183 -14.84 7.78 -14.79
CA VAL A 183 -16.26 7.65 -15.16
C VAL A 183 -16.97 9.00 -15.08
N SER A 184 -16.68 9.83 -14.08
CA SER A 184 -17.25 11.18 -13.96
C SER A 184 -16.80 12.11 -15.09
N ALA A 185 -15.62 11.87 -15.67
CA ALA A 185 -15.10 12.58 -16.84
C ALA A 185 -15.59 12.01 -18.18
N GLY A 186 -16.48 11.00 -18.16
CA GLY A 186 -17.04 10.36 -19.34
C GLY A 186 -16.15 9.29 -19.97
N LEU A 187 -15.07 8.87 -19.30
CA LEU A 187 -14.19 7.80 -19.77
C LEU A 187 -14.68 6.43 -19.27
N ARG A 188 -14.61 5.44 -20.14
CA ARG A 188 -15.00 4.07 -19.84
C ARG A 188 -13.80 3.28 -19.33
N VAL A 189 -14.05 2.43 -18.35
CA VAL A 189 -13.08 1.48 -17.82
C VAL A 189 -13.62 0.08 -18.07
N PRO A 190 -12.90 -0.79 -18.81
CA PRO A 190 -11.50 -0.65 -19.25
C PRO A 190 -11.32 -0.05 -20.66
N GLU A 191 -12.39 0.27 -21.43
CA GLU A 191 -12.33 0.52 -22.88
C GLU A 191 -11.48 1.74 -23.25
N ASP A 192 -11.57 2.83 -22.49
CA ASP A 192 -10.80 4.04 -22.72
C ASP A 192 -9.53 4.09 -21.85
N VAL A 193 -9.64 3.55 -20.62
CA VAL A 193 -8.51 3.46 -19.67
C VAL A 193 -8.56 2.13 -18.91
N SER A 194 -7.58 1.28 -19.12
CA SER A 194 -7.38 0.07 -18.31
C SER A 194 -6.85 0.43 -16.91
N VAL A 195 -7.38 -0.21 -15.87
CA VAL A 195 -6.96 0.05 -14.49
C VAL A 195 -6.49 -1.23 -13.83
N ILE A 196 -5.32 -1.19 -13.20
CA ILE A 196 -4.82 -2.23 -12.32
C ILE A 196 -4.59 -1.67 -10.92
N GLY A 197 -5.12 -2.36 -9.91
CA GLY A 197 -4.97 -2.05 -8.49
C GLY A 197 -3.85 -2.83 -7.82
N PHE A 198 -3.85 -2.73 -6.50
CA PHE A 198 -2.93 -3.44 -5.61
C PHE A 198 -3.66 -3.71 -4.29
N ASP A 199 -3.49 -4.85 -3.67
CA ASP A 199 -3.95 -5.40 -2.40
C ASP A 199 -4.85 -6.63 -2.57
N GLY A 200 -5.75 -6.67 -3.58
CA GLY A 200 -6.71 -7.75 -3.77
C GLY A 200 -7.81 -7.76 -2.72
N ILE A 201 -8.30 -6.56 -2.32
CA ILE A 201 -9.38 -6.49 -1.33
C ILE A 201 -10.67 -7.11 -1.90
N THR A 202 -11.54 -7.60 -1.01
CA THR A 202 -12.77 -8.30 -1.40
C THR A 202 -13.62 -7.51 -2.40
N MET A 203 -13.69 -6.18 -2.25
CA MET A 203 -14.47 -5.31 -3.12
C MET A 203 -14.01 -5.34 -4.58
N SER A 204 -12.71 -5.59 -4.86
CA SER A 204 -12.19 -5.66 -6.22
C SER A 204 -12.83 -6.76 -7.07
N ARG A 205 -13.38 -7.80 -6.41
CA ARG A 205 -14.08 -8.91 -7.06
C ARG A 205 -15.56 -8.65 -7.33
N TYR A 206 -16.14 -7.63 -6.66
CA TYR A 206 -17.58 -7.34 -6.71
C TYR A 206 -17.90 -5.99 -7.37
N CYS A 207 -16.88 -5.22 -7.75
CA CYS A 207 -17.08 -4.00 -8.53
C CYS A 207 -17.42 -4.32 -10.00
N VAL A 208 -17.99 -3.35 -10.70
CA VAL A 208 -18.33 -3.47 -12.12
C VAL A 208 -17.63 -2.34 -12.88
N PRO A 209 -16.73 -2.69 -13.79
CA PRO A 209 -16.19 -4.03 -14.09
C PRO A 209 -15.37 -4.60 -12.94
N VAL A 210 -15.20 -5.93 -12.92
CA VAL A 210 -14.27 -6.59 -11.98
C VAL A 210 -12.88 -6.04 -12.19
N MET A 211 -12.23 -5.62 -11.10
CA MET A 211 -10.93 -4.96 -11.17
C MET A 211 -9.78 -5.95 -11.17
N THR A 212 -8.86 -5.79 -12.11
CA THR A 212 -7.56 -6.46 -12.08
C THR A 212 -6.71 -5.86 -10.97
N THR A 213 -6.09 -6.69 -10.14
CA THR A 213 -5.29 -6.23 -9.00
C THR A 213 -4.19 -7.23 -8.64
N ILE A 214 -3.10 -6.75 -8.05
CA ILE A 214 -2.11 -7.58 -7.36
C ILE A 214 -2.72 -8.01 -6.01
N VAL A 215 -2.76 -9.31 -5.77
CA VAL A 215 -3.31 -9.86 -4.52
C VAL A 215 -2.19 -10.03 -3.50
N GLN A 216 -2.27 -9.32 -2.38
CA GLN A 216 -1.38 -9.54 -1.25
C GLN A 216 -1.82 -10.80 -0.45
N PRO A 217 -0.88 -11.63 0.04
CA PRO A 217 -1.18 -12.82 0.84
C PRO A 217 -1.51 -12.42 2.30
N SER A 218 -2.55 -11.61 2.49
CA SER A 218 -2.87 -10.95 3.76
C SER A 218 -3.11 -11.93 4.91
N GLU A 219 -3.66 -13.12 4.63
CA GLU A 219 -3.85 -14.16 5.65
C GLU A 219 -2.50 -14.74 6.12
N GLN A 220 -1.56 -14.97 5.19
CA GLN A 220 -0.22 -15.45 5.52
C GLN A 220 0.58 -14.39 6.29
N ILE A 221 0.51 -13.13 5.87
CA ILE A 221 1.16 -12.01 6.58
C ILE A 221 0.60 -11.91 8.02
N ALA A 222 -0.72 -12.02 8.19
CA ALA A 222 -1.35 -11.98 9.51
C ALA A 222 -0.90 -13.14 10.39
N LEU A 223 -0.85 -14.37 9.85
CA LEU A 223 -0.42 -15.55 10.59
C LEU A 223 1.04 -15.44 11.01
N GLN A 224 1.93 -15.14 10.07
CA GLN A 224 3.36 -14.95 10.34
C GLN A 224 3.63 -13.82 11.34
N SER A 225 2.85 -12.73 11.28
CA SER A 225 2.98 -11.64 12.25
C SER A 225 2.71 -12.09 13.69
N ILE A 226 1.77 -13.02 13.90
CA ILE A 226 1.49 -13.57 15.22
C ILE A 226 2.53 -14.63 15.62
N GLU A 227 3.03 -15.42 14.68
CA GLU A 227 4.05 -16.46 14.95
C GLU A 227 5.41 -15.86 15.34
N LEU A 228 5.73 -14.68 14.82
CA LEU A 228 6.98 -13.96 15.12
C LEU A 228 6.89 -13.11 16.40
N LEU A 229 5.70 -12.93 16.94
CA LEU A 229 5.48 -12.16 18.18
C LEU A 229 5.69 -13.02 19.41
#